data_b7e71477c977b58e0a2b0e417dca0d28
#
_entry.id   b7e71477c977b58e0a2b0e417dca0d28
#
_cell.length_a   1.000
_cell.length_b   1.000
_cell.length_c   1.000
_cell.angle_alpha   90.00
_cell.angle_beta   90.00
_cell.angle_gamma   90.00
#
_symmetry.space_group_name_H-M   'P 1'
#
loop_
_entity.id
_entity.type
_entity.pdbx_description
1 polymer ?
#
loop_
_entity_poly.entity_id
_entity_poly.type
_entity_poly.pdbx_seq_one_letter_code
_entity_poly.pdbx_strand_id
1 'polypeptide(L)'
;MHRITYTSSRAAQAISLDGDGVYVGTGGGLRSHEWTYSLTRRAVKGLSLGARTVEVSAYAEDAKANALRRMADADAAAQSPGLLTVDGEWNMRCYIVEMSASKTYMEGVQLSLKIALIDECWWRVRLESFVTGYNDGGLDFPFDFPFDFNFKSGSGTVYNTSDMPAPAIITFYGPCTNPYVTIGGNRYEVDVQVATGHRVVIDFTGAAPTVMHYDQYGNGYSVFSEAVRDGGLGGGSYAFQPVPAGSSAVTWSGTFSWSVELHEQDTEPLWAR
;
A
#
# COMPACT_ATOMS: atom_id res chain seq x y z
N MET A 1 -4.67 23.68 -2.12
CA MET A 1 -4.33 23.26 -3.48
C MET A 1 -3.66 21.91 -3.34
N HIS A 2 -4.17 20.88 -4.01
CA HIS A 2 -3.64 19.52 -3.84
C HIS A 2 -2.40 19.37 -4.70
N ARG A 3 -1.40 18.69 -4.17
CA ARG A 3 -0.17 18.41 -4.88
C ARG A 3 -0.31 17.09 -5.62
N ILE A 4 -0.42 17.14 -6.95
CA ILE A 4 -0.47 15.94 -7.79
C ILE A 4 0.88 15.79 -8.48
N THR A 5 1.49 14.60 -8.36
CA THR A 5 2.79 14.31 -8.96
C THR A 5 2.69 13.03 -9.79
N TYR A 6 3.24 13.05 -11.00
CA TYR A 6 3.46 11.86 -11.80
C TYR A 6 4.94 11.48 -11.74
N THR A 7 5.23 10.25 -11.35
CA THR A 7 6.58 9.68 -11.30
C THR A 7 6.69 8.55 -12.32
N SER A 8 7.59 8.68 -13.28
CA SER A 8 7.86 7.64 -14.27
C SER A 8 8.62 6.48 -13.63
N SER A 9 8.20 5.25 -13.93
CA SER A 9 8.89 4.04 -13.48
C SER A 9 10.23 3.82 -14.18
N ARG A 10 10.39 4.36 -15.39
CA ARG A 10 11.59 4.15 -16.24
C ARG A 10 12.58 5.31 -16.18
N ALA A 11 12.08 6.53 -16.16
CA ALA A 11 12.93 7.72 -16.15
C ALA A 11 13.43 8.07 -14.73
N ALA A 12 12.89 7.45 -13.68
CA ALA A 12 13.11 7.80 -12.27
C ALA A 12 12.96 9.32 -12.01
N GLN A 13 12.12 9.97 -12.82
CA GLN A 13 11.83 11.40 -12.76
C GLN A 13 10.40 11.61 -12.31
N ALA A 14 10.20 12.70 -11.58
CA ALA A 14 8.87 13.13 -11.15
C ALA A 14 8.56 14.50 -11.74
N ILE A 15 7.31 14.71 -12.13
CA ILE A 15 6.80 15.99 -12.61
C ILE A 15 5.56 16.34 -11.79
N SER A 16 5.53 17.58 -11.28
CA SER A 16 4.33 18.11 -10.64
C SER A 16 3.27 18.39 -11.72
N LEU A 17 2.05 17.91 -11.50
CA LEU A 17 0.90 18.17 -12.35
C LEU A 17 0.05 19.33 -11.84
N ASP A 18 0.43 19.94 -10.71
CA ASP A 18 -0.29 21.08 -10.11
C ASP A 18 0.70 22.16 -9.65
N GLY A 19 1.62 22.49 -10.53
CA GLY A 19 2.66 23.51 -10.34
C GLY A 19 3.85 23.29 -11.26
N ASP A 20 4.82 24.19 -11.19
CA ASP A 20 6.09 24.07 -11.92
C ASP A 20 5.90 23.90 -13.44
N GLY A 21 4.95 24.65 -14.00
CA GLY A 21 4.68 24.70 -15.45
C GLY A 21 3.71 23.65 -15.98
N VAL A 22 3.08 22.85 -15.12
CA VAL A 22 1.94 21.98 -15.45
C VAL A 22 0.82 22.18 -14.43
N TYR A 23 -0.40 22.35 -14.91
CA TYR A 23 -1.56 22.64 -14.06
C TYR A 23 -2.77 21.83 -14.51
N VAL A 24 -3.17 20.85 -13.71
CA VAL A 24 -4.37 20.01 -13.96
C VAL A 24 -5.63 20.57 -13.29
N GLY A 25 -5.56 21.76 -12.75
CA GLY A 25 -6.70 22.41 -12.12
C GLY A 25 -7.24 21.67 -10.90
N THR A 26 -8.52 21.35 -10.91
CA THR A 26 -9.18 20.69 -9.77
C THR A 26 -8.94 19.18 -9.69
N GLY A 27 -8.20 18.58 -10.64
CA GLY A 27 -8.04 17.13 -10.71
C GLY A 27 -9.36 16.37 -10.91
N GLY A 28 -10.37 16.98 -11.52
CA GLY A 28 -11.75 16.50 -11.55
C GLY A 28 -11.90 15.05 -12.03
N GLY A 29 -11.14 14.64 -13.06
CA GLY A 29 -11.14 13.25 -13.52
C GLY A 29 -10.57 12.24 -12.51
N LEU A 30 -9.70 12.67 -11.61
CA LEU A 30 -9.13 11.81 -10.56
C LEU A 30 -10.05 11.68 -9.34
N ARG A 31 -11.09 12.54 -9.23
CA ARG A 31 -12.12 12.50 -8.18
C ARG A 31 -13.34 11.71 -8.64
N SER A 32 -13.11 10.53 -9.16
CA SER A 32 -14.19 9.67 -9.64
C SER A 32 -13.87 8.22 -9.32
N HIS A 33 -14.91 7.47 -8.97
CA HIS A 33 -14.85 6.03 -8.84
C HIS A 33 -16.08 5.41 -9.51
N GLU A 34 -15.92 4.20 -9.98
CA GLU A 34 -16.98 3.46 -10.63
C GLU A 34 -16.97 2.01 -10.16
N TRP A 35 -18.09 1.57 -9.60
CA TRP A 35 -18.29 0.17 -9.24
C TRP A 35 -18.91 -0.58 -10.41
N THR A 36 -18.29 -1.65 -10.84
CA THR A 36 -18.91 -2.62 -11.72
C THR A 36 -19.82 -3.54 -10.92
N TYR A 37 -20.96 -3.90 -11.49
CA TYR A 37 -21.94 -4.73 -10.80
C TYR A 37 -22.83 -5.47 -11.78
N SER A 38 -23.50 -6.53 -11.30
CA SER A 38 -24.56 -7.23 -12.01
C SER A 38 -25.88 -7.09 -11.28
N LEU A 39 -26.93 -6.73 -12.02
CA LEU A 39 -28.27 -6.65 -11.48
C LEU A 39 -28.97 -8.00 -11.62
N THR A 40 -29.57 -8.46 -10.54
CA THR A 40 -30.55 -9.54 -10.53
C THR A 40 -31.92 -8.97 -10.23
N ARG A 41 -32.98 -9.78 -10.33
CA ARG A 41 -34.36 -9.30 -10.14
C ARG A 41 -34.58 -8.55 -8.81
N ARG A 42 -33.81 -8.81 -7.77
CA ARG A 42 -33.98 -8.21 -6.41
C ARG A 42 -32.68 -7.92 -5.68
N ALA A 43 -31.53 -8.00 -6.35
CA ALA A 43 -30.23 -7.77 -5.71
C ALA A 43 -29.17 -7.28 -6.70
N VAL A 44 -28.22 -6.53 -6.18
CA VAL A 44 -26.96 -6.23 -6.84
C VAL A 44 -25.98 -7.34 -6.48
N LYS A 45 -25.24 -7.87 -7.45
CA LYS A 45 -24.21 -8.89 -7.26
C LYS A 45 -22.91 -8.48 -7.95
N GLY A 46 -21.79 -9.00 -7.47
CA GLY A 46 -20.49 -8.81 -8.08
C GLY A 46 -20.04 -7.35 -8.09
N LEU A 47 -20.31 -6.60 -7.01
CA LEU A 47 -19.74 -5.28 -6.83
C LEU A 47 -18.23 -5.40 -6.76
N SER A 48 -17.52 -4.79 -7.70
CA SER A 48 -16.07 -4.76 -7.74
C SER A 48 -15.58 -3.42 -8.32
N LEU A 49 -14.43 -2.99 -7.85
CA LEU A 49 -13.65 -1.93 -8.48
C LEU A 49 -12.68 -2.58 -9.48
N GLY A 50 -12.25 -1.84 -10.47
CA GLY A 50 -11.30 -2.33 -11.46
C GLY A 50 -10.46 -1.21 -12.06
N ALA A 51 -9.53 -1.59 -12.91
CA ALA A 51 -8.79 -0.64 -13.72
C ALA A 51 -9.78 0.22 -14.55
N ARG A 52 -9.53 1.52 -14.58
CA ARG A 52 -10.41 2.49 -15.26
C ARG A 52 -9.62 3.55 -15.99
N THR A 53 -10.26 4.21 -16.91
CA THR A 53 -9.66 5.35 -17.62
C THR A 53 -10.33 6.65 -17.16
N VAL A 54 -9.52 7.66 -16.90
CA VAL A 54 -9.99 9.01 -16.54
C VAL A 54 -9.44 10.01 -17.51
N GLU A 55 -10.18 11.10 -17.73
CA GLU A 55 -9.73 12.24 -18.54
C GLU A 55 -9.47 13.44 -17.64
N VAL A 56 -8.31 14.06 -17.82
CA VAL A 56 -7.87 15.22 -17.05
C VAL A 56 -7.44 16.32 -18.00
N SER A 57 -8.04 17.49 -17.86
CA SER A 57 -7.60 18.68 -18.59
C SER A 57 -6.42 19.33 -17.87
N ALA A 58 -5.38 19.66 -18.61
CA ALA A 58 -4.18 20.30 -18.08
C ALA A 58 -3.77 21.50 -18.97
N TYR A 59 -3.14 22.48 -18.35
CA TYR A 59 -2.29 23.45 -19.06
C TYR A 59 -0.84 23.09 -18.78
N ALA A 60 0.02 23.13 -19.79
CA ALA A 60 1.44 22.87 -19.63
C ALA A 60 2.28 23.81 -20.50
N GLU A 61 3.41 24.25 -19.95
CA GLU A 61 4.47 24.89 -20.74
C GLU A 61 5.05 23.86 -21.72
N ASP A 62 5.44 24.29 -22.92
CA ASP A 62 5.89 23.38 -23.98
C ASP A 62 7.02 22.44 -23.55
N ALA A 63 7.99 22.93 -22.79
CA ALA A 63 9.09 22.12 -22.29
C ALA A 63 8.61 21.02 -21.33
N LYS A 64 7.68 21.33 -20.45
CA LYS A 64 7.08 20.42 -19.48
C LYS A 64 6.13 19.42 -20.15
N ALA A 65 5.33 19.87 -21.11
CA ALA A 65 4.49 18.99 -21.94
C ALA A 65 5.32 17.93 -22.67
N ASN A 66 6.44 18.35 -23.28
CA ASN A 66 7.37 17.44 -23.94
C ASN A 66 8.05 16.46 -22.94
N ALA A 67 8.42 16.92 -21.75
CA ALA A 67 8.99 16.07 -20.72
C ALA A 67 7.96 15.01 -20.26
N LEU A 68 6.73 15.44 -19.95
CA LEU A 68 5.64 14.54 -19.54
C LEU A 68 5.35 13.48 -20.60
N ARG A 69 5.27 13.91 -21.90
CA ARG A 69 5.07 12.98 -23.01
C ARG A 69 6.18 11.92 -23.09
N ARG A 70 7.45 12.32 -23.00
CA ARG A 70 8.59 11.38 -23.03
C ARG A 70 8.55 10.37 -21.87
N MET A 71 8.17 10.82 -20.69
CA MET A 71 8.01 9.94 -19.52
C MET A 71 6.88 8.94 -19.76
N ALA A 72 5.73 9.40 -20.22
CA ALA A 72 4.58 8.56 -20.52
C ALA A 72 4.89 7.53 -21.63
N ASP A 73 5.54 7.95 -22.72
CA ASP A 73 5.94 7.08 -23.82
C ASP A 73 6.94 6.01 -23.36
N ALA A 74 7.89 6.37 -22.48
CA ALA A 74 8.89 5.43 -21.94
C ALA A 74 8.23 4.37 -21.04
N ASP A 75 7.30 4.76 -20.18
CA ASP A 75 6.57 3.83 -19.31
C ASP A 75 5.67 2.90 -20.12
N ALA A 76 4.96 3.43 -21.12
CA ALA A 76 4.10 2.63 -22.00
C ALA A 76 4.92 1.64 -22.85
N ALA A 77 6.03 2.07 -23.46
CA ALA A 77 6.91 1.22 -24.25
C ALA A 77 7.53 0.09 -23.43
N ALA A 78 7.83 0.36 -22.17
CA ALA A 78 8.39 -0.63 -21.25
C ALA A 78 7.33 -1.51 -20.58
N GLN A 79 6.04 -1.24 -20.79
CA GLN A 79 4.92 -1.87 -20.07
C GLN A 79 5.11 -1.82 -18.54
N SER A 80 5.66 -0.73 -18.05
CA SER A 80 5.93 -0.50 -16.63
C SER A 80 5.17 0.75 -16.18
N PRO A 81 4.14 0.62 -15.32
CA PRO A 81 3.29 1.75 -14.97
C PRO A 81 4.05 2.80 -14.19
N GLY A 82 3.77 4.05 -14.47
CA GLY A 82 4.14 5.17 -13.62
C GLY A 82 3.27 5.23 -12.37
N LEU A 83 3.58 6.16 -11.49
CA LEU A 83 2.88 6.38 -10.23
C LEU A 83 2.33 7.81 -10.18
N LEU A 84 1.03 7.93 -9.97
CA LEU A 84 0.40 9.17 -9.53
C LEU A 84 0.42 9.21 -8.00
N THR A 85 0.84 10.35 -7.46
CA THR A 85 0.80 10.58 -6.01
C THR A 85 0.03 11.87 -5.74
N VAL A 86 -0.91 11.82 -4.81
CA VAL A 86 -1.69 12.97 -4.34
C VAL A 86 -1.29 13.30 -2.91
N ASP A 87 -0.96 14.58 -2.69
CA ASP A 87 -0.50 15.15 -1.41
C ASP A 87 0.69 14.42 -0.77
N GLY A 88 1.45 13.64 -1.56
CA GLY A 88 2.60 12.87 -1.10
C GLY A 88 2.23 11.60 -0.34
N GLU A 89 0.96 11.25 -0.23
CA GLU A 89 0.47 10.11 0.54
C GLU A 89 -0.24 9.07 -0.32
N TRP A 90 -1.25 9.51 -1.10
CA TRP A 90 -2.08 8.62 -1.87
C TRP A 90 -1.47 8.29 -3.22
N ASN A 91 -1.36 7.02 -3.51
CA ASN A 91 -0.69 6.49 -4.68
C ASN A 91 -1.65 5.71 -5.58
N MET A 92 -1.40 5.78 -6.90
CA MET A 92 -2.14 5.03 -7.91
C MET A 92 -1.20 4.71 -9.07
N ARG A 93 -1.03 3.44 -9.40
CA ARG A 93 -0.28 3.06 -10.60
C ARG A 93 -1.09 3.37 -11.84
N CYS A 94 -0.43 3.94 -12.85
CA CYS A 94 -1.15 4.39 -14.04
C CYS A 94 -0.26 4.41 -15.28
N TYR A 95 -0.93 4.53 -16.43
CA TYR A 95 -0.32 4.95 -17.70
C TYR A 95 -1.02 6.19 -18.22
N ILE A 96 -0.27 7.18 -18.69
CA ILE A 96 -0.82 8.25 -19.52
C ILE A 96 -0.87 7.70 -20.94
N VAL A 97 -2.07 7.29 -21.38
CA VAL A 97 -2.26 6.57 -22.65
C VAL A 97 -2.56 7.47 -23.83
N GLU A 98 -2.95 8.72 -23.56
CA GLU A 98 -3.21 9.72 -24.60
C GLU A 98 -2.90 11.12 -24.07
N MET A 99 -2.25 11.91 -24.89
CA MET A 99 -2.04 13.34 -24.69
C MET A 99 -2.42 14.07 -25.97
N SER A 100 -3.49 14.83 -25.93
CA SER A 100 -3.96 15.60 -27.09
C SER A 100 -3.96 17.09 -26.76
N ALA A 101 -3.41 17.91 -27.68
CA ALA A 101 -3.42 19.35 -27.57
C ALA A 101 -4.77 19.89 -28.06
N SER A 102 -5.49 20.61 -27.20
CA SER A 102 -6.77 21.23 -27.54
C SER A 102 -6.62 22.68 -27.99
N LYS A 103 -5.68 23.44 -27.42
CA LYS A 103 -5.32 24.80 -27.78
C LYS A 103 -3.84 25.06 -27.54
N THR A 104 -3.21 25.81 -28.45
CA THR A 104 -1.82 26.23 -28.31
C THR A 104 -1.79 27.75 -28.04
N TYR A 105 -0.97 28.16 -27.10
CA TYR A 105 -0.71 29.53 -26.69
C TYR A 105 0.76 29.89 -26.95
N MET A 106 1.14 31.16 -26.79
CA MET A 106 2.52 31.57 -27.02
C MET A 106 3.53 30.90 -26.07
N GLU A 107 3.14 30.53 -24.87
CA GLU A 107 4.03 29.98 -23.82
C GLU A 107 3.63 28.59 -23.33
N GLY A 108 2.71 27.92 -24.00
CA GLY A 108 2.26 26.62 -23.59
C GLY A 108 1.03 26.07 -24.31
N VAL A 109 0.55 24.98 -23.86
CA VAL A 109 -0.50 24.21 -24.53
C VAL A 109 -1.54 23.71 -23.52
N GLN A 110 -2.81 23.81 -23.90
CA GLN A 110 -3.88 23.12 -23.20
C GLN A 110 -3.96 21.68 -23.68
N LEU A 111 -3.83 20.74 -22.74
CA LEU A 111 -3.80 19.30 -22.98
C LEU A 111 -5.07 18.64 -22.44
N SER A 112 -5.53 17.62 -23.13
CA SER A 112 -6.37 16.57 -22.57
C SER A 112 -5.50 15.34 -22.36
N LEU A 113 -5.43 14.88 -21.12
CA LEU A 113 -4.70 13.68 -20.70
C LEU A 113 -5.70 12.57 -20.45
N LYS A 114 -5.51 11.42 -21.11
CA LYS A 114 -6.24 10.21 -20.82
C LYS A 114 -5.33 9.28 -20.03
N ILE A 115 -5.73 8.96 -18.80
CA ILE A 115 -4.93 8.21 -17.84
C ILE A 115 -5.64 6.90 -17.53
N ALA A 116 -4.98 5.78 -17.79
CA ALA A 116 -5.43 4.47 -17.37
C ALA A 116 -4.91 4.20 -15.94
N LEU A 117 -5.80 4.21 -14.98
CA LEU A 117 -5.56 3.85 -13.58
C LEU A 117 -5.64 2.33 -13.47
N ILE A 118 -4.59 1.69 -12.96
CA ILE A 118 -4.44 0.22 -12.99
C ILE A 118 -4.91 -0.40 -11.69
N ASP A 119 -4.63 0.25 -10.56
CA ASP A 119 -5.06 -0.22 -9.26
C ASP A 119 -6.57 -0.03 -9.10
N GLU A 120 -7.20 -0.95 -8.41
CA GLU A 120 -8.63 -0.88 -8.09
C GLU A 120 -8.94 0.33 -7.23
N CYS A 121 -8.07 0.63 -6.27
CA CYS A 121 -8.19 1.73 -5.31
C CYS A 121 -6.91 2.57 -5.27
N TRP A 122 -7.05 3.81 -4.82
CA TRP A 122 -5.92 4.57 -4.31
C TRP A 122 -5.42 3.93 -3.03
N TRP A 123 -4.10 3.96 -2.80
CA TRP A 123 -3.51 3.38 -1.61
C TRP A 123 -2.47 4.31 -0.99
N ARG A 124 -2.34 4.20 0.32
CA ARG A 124 -1.26 4.84 1.08
C ARG A 124 -0.66 3.86 2.05
N VAL A 125 0.61 4.09 2.36
CA VAL A 125 1.37 3.23 3.25
C VAL A 125 1.29 3.73 4.67
N ARG A 126 0.97 2.81 5.59
CA ARG A 126 1.06 3.02 7.02
C ARG A 126 1.90 1.90 7.64
N LEU A 127 3.03 2.27 8.23
CA LEU A 127 3.96 1.34 8.87
C LEU A 127 3.78 1.38 10.38
N GLU A 128 3.60 0.21 10.99
CA GLU A 128 3.63 0.01 12.43
C GLU A 128 4.65 -1.06 12.78
N SER A 129 5.43 -0.83 13.85
CA SER A 129 6.51 -1.74 14.27
C SER A 129 6.33 -2.13 15.73
N PHE A 130 6.51 -3.40 15.99
CA PHE A 130 6.38 -4.02 17.29
C PHE A 130 7.71 -4.65 17.67
N VAL A 131 8.32 -4.11 18.71
CA VAL A 131 9.62 -4.59 19.19
C VAL A 131 9.44 -5.48 20.41
N THR A 132 10.34 -6.46 20.57
CA THR A 132 10.44 -7.20 21.83
C THR A 132 10.70 -6.24 22.95
N GLY A 133 9.91 -6.30 24.02
CA GLY A 133 10.17 -5.51 25.20
C GLY A 133 11.54 -5.88 25.78
N TYR A 134 12.51 -5.02 25.61
CA TYR A 134 13.73 -5.06 26.39
C TYR A 134 13.34 -4.61 27.80
N ASN A 135 13.13 -5.58 28.70
CA ASN A 135 13.08 -5.30 30.13
C ASN A 135 14.52 -5.08 30.63
N ASP A 136 15.13 -3.99 30.23
CA ASP A 136 16.28 -3.44 30.96
C ASP A 136 15.73 -2.40 31.94
N GLY A 137 15.49 -2.87 33.15
CA GLY A 137 15.08 -2.01 34.26
C GLY A 137 13.56 -1.80 34.33
N GLY A 138 12.84 -2.74 34.91
CA GLY A 138 11.56 -2.47 35.53
C GLY A 138 11.74 -1.24 36.45
N LEU A 139 10.75 -0.34 36.43
CA LEU A 139 10.64 0.67 37.47
C LEU A 139 10.74 -0.07 38.82
N ASP A 140 11.93 -0.01 39.40
CA ASP A 140 12.20 -0.55 40.73
C ASP A 140 11.52 0.40 41.72
N PHE A 141 10.27 0.13 41.99
CA PHE A 141 9.57 0.80 43.08
C PHE A 141 10.12 0.23 44.41
N PRO A 142 10.46 1.05 45.37
CA PRO A 142 10.98 0.60 46.68
C PRO A 142 9.93 -0.14 47.50
N PHE A 143 8.88 -0.66 46.89
CA PHE A 143 7.82 -1.44 47.49
C PHE A 143 7.64 -2.71 46.68
N ASP A 144 7.78 -3.85 47.32
CA ASP A 144 7.60 -5.20 46.81
C ASP A 144 6.10 -5.43 46.55
N PHE A 145 5.64 -5.12 45.34
CA PHE A 145 4.29 -5.51 44.89
C PHE A 145 4.34 -6.94 44.35
N PRO A 146 3.42 -7.83 44.75
CA PRO A 146 3.38 -9.21 44.28
C PRO A 146 2.89 -9.35 42.83
N PHE A 147 2.92 -8.29 42.05
CA PHE A 147 2.57 -8.26 40.65
C PHE A 147 3.81 -7.99 39.80
N ASP A 148 4.34 -9.05 39.22
CA ASP A 148 5.37 -8.99 38.20
C ASP A 148 4.72 -8.44 36.90
N PHE A 149 4.96 -7.17 36.55
CA PHE A 149 4.57 -6.59 35.27
C PHE A 149 5.50 -7.13 34.16
N ASN A 150 5.60 -8.43 34.08
CA ASN A 150 6.39 -9.11 33.08
C ASN A 150 5.54 -9.20 31.80
N PHE A 151 5.72 -8.25 30.86
CA PHE A 151 5.11 -8.31 29.54
C PHE A 151 5.69 -9.49 28.72
N LYS A 152 5.32 -10.71 29.09
CA LYS A 152 5.73 -11.92 28.37
C LYS A 152 4.87 -12.23 27.13
N SER A 153 3.78 -11.50 26.93
CA SER A 153 2.99 -11.59 25.72
C SER A 153 2.93 -10.21 25.07
N GLY A 154 3.36 -10.11 23.83
CA GLY A 154 3.19 -8.88 23.06
C GLY A 154 1.70 -8.66 22.79
N SER A 155 1.19 -7.50 23.13
CA SER A 155 -0.14 -7.05 22.77
C SER A 155 -0.06 -5.62 22.24
N GLY A 156 -0.92 -5.29 21.31
CA GLY A 156 -0.94 -3.97 20.68
C GLY A 156 -2.21 -3.78 19.87
N THR A 157 -2.19 -2.74 19.07
CA THR A 157 -3.28 -2.42 18.17
C THR A 157 -2.70 -1.97 16.84
N VAL A 158 -3.26 -2.49 15.75
CA VAL A 158 -3.01 -2.02 14.38
C VAL A 158 -4.22 -1.21 13.95
N TYR A 159 -3.98 -0.07 13.34
CA TYR A 159 -5.04 0.85 12.94
C TYR A 159 -5.08 0.97 11.42
N ASN A 160 -6.15 0.46 10.80
CA ASN A 160 -6.46 0.73 9.40
C ASN A 160 -7.48 1.88 9.36
N THR A 161 -7.03 3.07 8.94
CA THR A 161 -7.87 4.28 8.95
C THR A 161 -8.77 4.42 7.72
N SER A 162 -8.66 3.49 6.76
CA SER A 162 -9.56 3.42 5.61
C SER A 162 -10.87 2.68 5.97
N ASP A 163 -11.90 2.89 5.14
CA ASP A 163 -13.18 2.17 5.29
C ASP A 163 -13.15 0.77 4.64
N MET A 164 -12.02 0.39 4.04
CA MET A 164 -11.84 -0.88 3.34
C MET A 164 -10.76 -1.74 4.01
N PRO A 165 -10.85 -3.08 3.90
CA PRO A 165 -9.77 -3.95 4.34
C PRO A 165 -8.47 -3.64 3.58
N ALA A 166 -7.36 -3.54 4.30
CA ALA A 166 -6.06 -3.20 3.74
C ALA A 166 -5.21 -4.45 3.49
N PRO A 167 -4.71 -4.68 2.27
CA PRO A 167 -3.61 -5.61 2.07
C PRO A 167 -2.36 -5.10 2.79
N ALA A 168 -1.44 -6.01 3.13
CA ALA A 168 -0.30 -5.66 3.96
C ALA A 168 0.97 -6.40 3.58
N ILE A 169 2.10 -5.84 4.05
CA ILE A 169 3.38 -6.53 4.14
C ILE A 169 3.66 -6.77 5.61
N ILE A 170 3.80 -8.03 6.01
CA ILE A 170 4.15 -8.41 7.38
C ILE A 170 5.58 -8.94 7.37
N THR A 171 6.43 -8.36 8.22
CA THR A 171 7.84 -8.76 8.33
C THR A 171 8.12 -9.29 9.72
N PHE A 172 8.59 -10.52 9.82
CA PHE A 172 9.09 -11.14 11.03
C PHE A 172 10.62 -11.07 11.07
N TYR A 173 11.18 -10.56 12.15
CA TYR A 173 12.64 -10.46 12.34
C TYR A 173 13.14 -11.55 13.27
N GLY A 174 14.18 -12.26 12.83
CA GLY A 174 14.83 -13.30 13.65
C GLY A 174 15.67 -12.73 14.82
N PRO A 175 15.94 -13.55 15.84
CA PRO A 175 15.73 -15.00 15.82
C PRO A 175 14.32 -15.43 16.23
N CYS A 176 13.69 -16.32 15.48
CA CYS A 176 12.40 -16.93 15.86
C CYS A 176 12.17 -18.24 15.10
N THR A 177 11.28 -19.07 15.62
CA THR A 177 10.86 -20.34 15.01
C THR A 177 9.35 -20.32 14.87
N ASN A 178 8.85 -20.63 13.67
CA ASN A 178 7.44 -20.62 13.32
C ASN A 178 6.75 -19.31 13.79
N PRO A 179 7.25 -18.14 13.32
CA PRO A 179 6.72 -16.88 13.77
C PRO A 179 5.26 -16.71 13.35
N TYR A 180 4.47 -16.17 14.28
CA TYR A 180 3.10 -15.78 14.00
C TYR A 180 2.69 -14.53 14.76
N VAL A 181 1.74 -13.83 14.19
CA VAL A 181 1.02 -12.71 14.82
C VAL A 181 -0.48 -12.88 14.54
N THR A 182 -1.30 -12.53 15.52
CA THR A 182 -2.75 -12.46 15.33
C THR A 182 -3.16 -10.99 15.26
N ILE A 183 -3.80 -10.60 14.17
CA ILE A 183 -4.32 -9.23 13.95
C ILE A 183 -5.81 -9.35 13.67
N GLY A 184 -6.65 -8.66 14.46
CA GLY A 184 -8.10 -8.67 14.27
C GLY A 184 -8.73 -10.06 14.30
N GLY A 185 -8.13 -11.02 15.02
CA GLY A 185 -8.60 -12.40 15.11
C GLY A 185 -8.07 -13.35 14.03
N ASN A 186 -7.37 -12.85 13.00
CA ASN A 186 -6.72 -13.71 12.01
C ASN A 186 -5.24 -13.93 12.37
N ARG A 187 -4.77 -15.18 12.26
CA ARG A 187 -3.39 -15.59 12.50
C ARG A 187 -2.61 -15.57 11.18
N TYR A 188 -1.51 -14.84 11.17
CA TYR A 188 -0.52 -14.78 10.09
C TYR A 188 0.71 -15.55 10.55
N GLU A 189 1.02 -16.65 9.88
CA GLU A 189 2.04 -17.61 10.33
C GLU A 189 2.84 -18.15 9.16
N VAL A 190 4.13 -18.40 9.41
CA VAL A 190 5.03 -19.09 8.47
C VAL A 190 5.84 -20.13 9.25
N ASP A 191 5.77 -21.39 8.81
CA ASP A 191 6.44 -22.52 9.46
C ASP A 191 7.92 -22.61 9.05
N VAL A 192 8.73 -21.65 9.54
CA VAL A 192 10.16 -21.57 9.24
C VAL A 192 10.98 -21.18 10.45
N GLN A 193 12.26 -21.56 10.43
CA GLN A 193 13.25 -21.02 11.38
C GLN A 193 13.93 -19.79 10.79
N VAL A 194 13.86 -18.65 11.49
CA VAL A 194 14.47 -17.40 11.11
C VAL A 194 15.66 -17.12 12.02
N ALA A 195 16.87 -17.14 11.47
CA ALA A 195 18.10 -16.91 12.23
C ALA A 195 18.27 -15.42 12.60
N THR A 196 19.19 -15.12 13.52
CA THR A 196 19.55 -13.74 13.88
C THR A 196 20.03 -12.98 12.63
N GLY A 197 19.48 -11.76 12.43
CA GLY A 197 19.78 -10.93 11.26
C GLY A 197 19.02 -11.31 9.99
N HIS A 198 18.27 -12.43 10.01
CA HIS A 198 17.36 -12.82 8.92
C HIS A 198 15.97 -12.25 9.14
N ARG A 199 15.16 -12.26 8.08
CA ARG A 199 13.74 -11.89 8.16
C ARG A 199 12.88 -12.70 7.20
N VAL A 200 11.62 -12.88 7.53
CA VAL A 200 10.60 -13.42 6.63
C VAL A 200 9.57 -12.33 6.34
N VAL A 201 9.24 -12.19 5.07
CA VAL A 201 8.31 -11.16 4.57
C VAL A 201 7.13 -11.85 3.90
N ILE A 202 5.94 -11.62 4.43
CA ILE A 202 4.67 -11.97 3.80
C ILE A 202 4.16 -10.72 3.10
N ASP A 203 4.06 -10.75 1.78
CA ASP A 203 3.56 -9.62 0.98
C ASP A 203 2.34 -10.07 0.18
N PHE A 204 1.20 -9.44 0.45
CA PHE A 204 -0.07 -9.64 -0.29
C PHE A 204 -0.67 -8.34 -0.79
N THR A 205 0.17 -7.35 -1.06
CA THR A 205 -0.22 -6.05 -1.65
C THR A 205 -0.30 -6.10 -3.17
N GLY A 206 0.36 -7.08 -3.79
CA GLY A 206 0.39 -7.26 -5.24
C GLY A 206 -0.72 -8.19 -5.76
N ALA A 207 -0.75 -8.37 -7.09
CA ALA A 207 -1.70 -9.27 -7.76
C ALA A 207 -1.56 -10.74 -7.34
N ALA A 208 -0.38 -11.16 -6.90
CA ALA A 208 -0.12 -12.48 -6.35
C ALA A 208 0.67 -12.34 -5.04
N PRO A 209 0.23 -13.00 -3.97
CA PRO A 209 0.95 -12.96 -2.71
C PRO A 209 2.30 -13.67 -2.81
N THR A 210 3.26 -13.21 -2.02
CA THR A 210 4.60 -13.81 -1.91
C THR A 210 4.98 -14.00 -0.46
N VAL A 211 5.83 -15.01 -0.19
CA VAL A 211 6.47 -15.19 1.11
C VAL A 211 7.95 -15.46 0.87
N MET A 212 8.78 -14.54 1.36
CA MET A 212 10.22 -14.55 1.10
C MET A 212 11.00 -14.59 2.39
N HIS A 213 12.01 -15.45 2.44
CA HIS A 213 13.01 -15.44 3.50
C HIS A 213 14.26 -14.72 3.00
N TYR A 214 14.72 -13.74 3.73
CA TYR A 214 15.94 -12.97 3.43
C TYR A 214 16.99 -13.25 4.50
N ASP A 215 18.23 -13.48 4.05
CA ASP A 215 19.39 -13.56 4.93
C ASP A 215 19.85 -12.16 5.38
N GLN A 216 20.88 -12.12 6.22
CA GLN A 216 21.48 -10.87 6.72
C GLN A 216 22.10 -10.00 5.61
N TYR A 217 22.37 -10.55 4.42
CA TYR A 217 22.95 -9.86 3.26
C TYR A 217 21.88 -9.39 2.27
N GLY A 218 20.61 -9.73 2.51
CA GLY A 218 19.48 -9.37 1.65
C GLY A 218 19.22 -10.37 0.52
N ASN A 219 19.91 -11.53 0.47
CA ASN A 219 19.58 -12.56 -0.49
C ASN A 219 18.27 -13.23 -0.07
N GLY A 220 17.32 -13.33 -1.00
CA GLY A 220 15.98 -13.85 -0.73
C GLY A 220 15.69 -15.15 -1.46
N TYR A 221 14.95 -16.04 -0.82
CA TYR A 221 14.36 -17.22 -1.44
C TYR A 221 12.90 -17.40 -1.00
N SER A 222 12.09 -18.01 -1.85
CA SER A 222 10.68 -18.20 -1.56
C SER A 222 10.46 -19.31 -0.54
N VAL A 223 9.65 -19.00 0.47
CA VAL A 223 9.12 -19.95 1.47
C VAL A 223 7.60 -19.95 1.45
N PHE A 224 7.01 -19.72 0.28
CA PHE A 224 5.56 -19.61 0.10
C PHE A 224 4.80 -20.86 0.52
N SER A 225 5.39 -22.05 0.37
CA SER A 225 4.81 -23.32 0.80
C SER A 225 4.62 -23.44 2.31
N GLU A 226 5.46 -22.75 3.07
CA GLU A 226 5.49 -22.77 4.53
C GLU A 226 4.49 -21.78 5.17
N ALA A 227 3.84 -20.94 4.36
CA ALA A 227 2.80 -20.05 4.86
C ALA A 227 1.52 -20.80 5.21
N VAL A 228 1.00 -20.61 6.42
CA VAL A 228 -0.25 -21.20 6.85
C VAL A 228 -1.43 -20.55 6.14
N ARG A 229 -2.28 -21.35 5.50
CA ARG A 229 -3.40 -20.88 4.66
C ARG A 229 -4.70 -21.63 4.99
N ASP A 230 -4.89 -21.99 6.24
CA ASP A 230 -6.02 -22.79 6.68
C ASP A 230 -7.33 -22.03 6.62
N GLY A 231 -8.34 -22.65 6.05
CA GLY A 231 -9.69 -22.09 5.91
C GLY A 231 -9.86 -20.98 4.88
N GLY A 232 -8.78 -20.51 4.24
CA GLY A 232 -8.85 -19.42 3.26
C GLY A 232 -9.31 -18.08 3.86
N LEU A 233 -9.78 -17.16 3.02
CA LEU A 233 -10.28 -15.85 3.45
C LEU A 233 -11.42 -16.00 4.48
N GLY A 234 -11.26 -15.34 5.65
CA GLY A 234 -12.22 -15.41 6.75
C GLY A 234 -12.11 -16.65 7.64
N GLY A 235 -11.17 -17.56 7.36
CA GLY A 235 -10.96 -18.80 8.12
C GLY A 235 -10.24 -18.61 9.47
N GLY A 236 -9.69 -17.42 9.73
CA GLY A 236 -9.00 -17.11 10.98
C GLY A 236 -7.52 -17.51 11.04
N SER A 237 -7.01 -18.25 10.05
CA SER A 237 -5.60 -18.67 9.93
C SER A 237 -5.13 -18.60 8.48
N TYR A 238 -5.37 -17.49 7.84
CA TYR A 238 -4.98 -17.28 6.45
C TYR A 238 -3.92 -16.19 6.33
N ALA A 239 -2.69 -16.56 5.94
CA ALA A 239 -1.53 -15.66 5.91
C ALA A 239 -1.68 -14.43 4.99
N PHE A 240 -2.66 -14.43 4.08
CA PHE A 240 -2.92 -13.34 3.13
C PHE A 240 -4.28 -12.67 3.36
N GLN A 241 -4.80 -12.72 4.59
CA GLN A 241 -6.04 -12.06 4.96
C GLN A 241 -5.83 -10.54 5.01
N PRO A 242 -6.57 -9.72 4.26
CA PRO A 242 -6.53 -8.28 4.42
C PRO A 242 -6.91 -7.83 5.84
N VAL A 243 -6.21 -6.83 6.36
CA VAL A 243 -6.46 -6.30 7.71
C VAL A 243 -7.75 -5.48 7.69
N PRO A 244 -8.72 -5.78 8.56
CA PRO A 244 -10.00 -5.08 8.58
C PRO A 244 -9.87 -3.58 8.79
N ALA A 245 -10.86 -2.81 8.33
CA ALA A 245 -11.01 -1.39 8.65
C ALA A 245 -11.12 -1.16 10.16
N GLY A 246 -10.61 -0.04 10.63
CA GLY A 246 -10.66 0.37 12.04
C GLY A 246 -9.55 -0.24 12.88
N SER A 247 -9.82 -0.39 14.17
CA SER A 247 -8.88 -0.88 15.17
C SER A 247 -8.87 -2.40 15.25
N SER A 248 -7.72 -3.02 15.07
CA SER A 248 -7.51 -4.46 15.18
C SER A 248 -6.58 -4.78 16.36
N ALA A 249 -7.06 -5.55 17.30
CA ALA A 249 -6.23 -6.04 18.40
C ALA A 249 -5.13 -6.97 17.86
N VAL A 250 -3.94 -6.84 18.41
CA VAL A 250 -2.76 -7.62 18.02
C VAL A 250 -2.26 -8.43 19.20
N THR A 251 -1.89 -9.68 18.94
CA THR A 251 -1.18 -10.54 19.91
C THR A 251 -0.10 -11.36 19.21
N TRP A 252 1.05 -11.51 19.87
CA TRP A 252 2.15 -12.39 19.45
C TRP A 252 2.90 -12.91 20.68
N SER A 253 3.90 -13.76 20.49
CA SER A 253 4.64 -14.36 21.60
C SER A 253 5.45 -13.37 22.44
N GLY A 254 5.74 -12.17 21.93
CA GLY A 254 6.64 -11.18 22.57
C GLY A 254 8.14 -11.53 22.46
N THR A 255 8.50 -12.66 21.83
CA THR A 255 9.90 -13.14 21.78
C THR A 255 10.68 -12.68 20.56
N PHE A 256 10.02 -12.10 19.57
CA PHE A 256 10.62 -11.56 18.36
C PHE A 256 9.97 -10.22 17.98
N SER A 257 10.69 -9.41 17.23
CA SER A 257 10.18 -8.15 16.67
C SER A 257 9.54 -8.40 15.30
N TRP A 258 8.54 -7.61 14.97
CA TRP A 258 7.87 -7.67 13.68
C TRP A 258 7.33 -6.31 13.28
N SER A 259 6.99 -6.15 12.02
CA SER A 259 6.33 -4.95 11.51
C SER A 259 5.22 -5.30 10.54
N VAL A 260 4.25 -4.40 10.43
CA VAL A 260 3.19 -4.45 9.44
C VAL A 260 3.17 -3.13 8.68
N GLU A 261 3.20 -3.24 7.36
CA GLU A 261 2.99 -2.15 6.42
C GLU A 261 1.63 -2.33 5.79
N LEU A 262 0.66 -1.52 6.20
CA LEU A 262 -0.69 -1.53 5.64
C LEU A 262 -0.69 -0.69 4.37
N HIS A 263 -1.26 -1.22 3.30
CA HIS A 263 -1.66 -0.46 2.13
C HIS A 263 -3.14 -0.08 2.28
N GLU A 264 -3.38 0.98 3.06
CA GLU A 264 -4.73 1.50 3.28
C GLU A 264 -5.34 1.93 1.95
N GLN A 265 -6.57 1.49 1.68
CA GLN A 265 -7.22 1.66 0.39
C GLN A 265 -8.40 2.61 0.49
N ASP A 266 -8.59 3.46 -0.53
CA ASP A 266 -9.78 4.27 -0.70
C ASP A 266 -10.15 4.38 -2.19
N THR A 267 -11.42 4.60 -2.47
CA THR A 267 -11.90 4.77 -3.84
C THR A 267 -11.41 6.04 -4.49
N GLU A 268 -11.15 7.06 -3.68
CA GLU A 268 -10.50 8.32 -4.08
C GLU A 268 -9.65 8.87 -2.92
N PRO A 269 -8.60 9.65 -3.20
CA PRO A 269 -7.82 10.28 -2.14
C PRO A 269 -8.69 11.15 -1.26
N LEU A 270 -8.41 11.16 0.04
CA LEU A 270 -9.02 12.13 0.94
C LEU A 270 -8.44 13.50 0.61
N TRP A 271 -9.14 14.23 -0.25
CA TRP A 271 -8.74 15.58 -0.65
C TRP A 271 -8.83 16.52 0.55
N ALA A 272 -7.69 16.87 1.14
CA ALA A 272 -7.65 17.86 2.22
C ALA A 272 -8.24 19.20 1.72
N ARG A 273 -8.99 19.86 2.55
CA ARG A 273 -9.64 21.15 2.24
C ARG A 273 -8.69 22.34 2.46
#